data_39bde959a8954f1e07cd7f35f2545358
#
_entry.id   39bde959a8954f1e07cd7f35f2545358
#
_cell.length_a   1.000
_cell.length_b   1.000
_cell.length_c   1.000
_cell.angle_alpha   90.00
_cell.angle_beta   90.00
_cell.angle_gamma   90.00
#
_symmetry.space_group_name_H-M   'P 1'
#
loop_
_entity.id
_entity.type
_entity.pdbx_description
1 polymer ?
#
loop_
_entity_poly.entity_id
_entity_poly.type
_entity_poly.pdbx_seq_one_letter_code
_entity_poly.pdbx_strand_id
1 'polypeptide(L)'
;MNIDRRAYADMYGPTTGDRVRLGDTDLVIEVEKDHTVYGEECKFGGGKVLRDGMGQKSGASQEEALDLVITNALVLDYTGIFKADIGVKAGRIVGIGKAGNPDIMPGVDKNMVVGVTTEVVAGEKQILTAGALDAHVHF
;
A
#
# COMPACT_ATOMS: atom_id res chain seq x y z
N MET A 1 10.80 14.49 -14.03
CA MET A 1 11.70 14.52 -12.87
C MET A 1 12.34 13.15 -12.74
N ASN A 2 13.64 13.06 -12.60
CA ASN A 2 14.32 11.79 -12.36
C ASN A 2 14.67 11.71 -10.87
N ILE A 3 14.39 10.58 -10.26
CA ILE A 3 14.73 10.28 -8.87
C ILE A 3 15.64 9.05 -8.85
N ASP A 4 16.63 9.06 -7.97
CA ASP A 4 17.47 7.89 -7.73
C ASP A 4 16.67 6.76 -7.12
N ARG A 5 16.93 5.52 -7.55
CA ARG A 5 16.20 4.32 -7.12
C ARG A 5 16.24 4.10 -5.60
N ARG A 6 17.41 4.37 -5.00
CA ARG A 6 17.58 4.25 -3.56
C ARG A 6 16.75 5.30 -2.82
N ALA A 7 16.76 6.55 -3.29
CA ALA A 7 15.94 7.61 -2.72
C ALA A 7 14.44 7.31 -2.87
N TYR A 8 14.01 6.73 -3.99
CA TYR A 8 12.63 6.27 -4.18
C TYR A 8 12.26 5.19 -3.17
N ALA A 9 13.09 4.15 -3.03
CA ALA A 9 12.85 3.07 -2.08
C ALA A 9 12.85 3.55 -0.62
N ASP A 10 13.65 4.56 -0.31
CA ASP A 10 13.66 5.18 1.02
C ASP A 10 12.36 5.93 1.35
N MET A 11 11.70 6.50 0.34
CA MET A 11 10.44 7.25 0.51
C MET A 11 9.19 6.36 0.43
N TYR A 12 9.17 5.41 -0.51
CA TYR A 12 7.96 4.67 -0.90
C TYR A 12 8.11 3.16 -0.82
N GLY A 13 9.25 2.67 -0.34
CA GLY A 13 9.56 1.24 -0.34
C GLY A 13 10.11 0.74 -1.69
N PRO A 14 10.51 -0.54 -1.74
CA PRO A 14 11.07 -1.14 -2.94
C PRO A 14 10.04 -1.20 -4.06
N THR A 15 10.52 -1.15 -5.30
CA THR A 15 9.68 -1.25 -6.51
C THR A 15 10.14 -2.41 -7.40
N THR A 16 9.44 -2.65 -8.50
CA THR A 16 9.69 -3.75 -9.43
C THR A 16 11.17 -3.94 -9.75
N GLY A 17 11.67 -5.15 -9.55
CA GLY A 17 13.06 -5.55 -9.75
C GLY A 17 14.01 -5.21 -8.59
N ASP A 18 13.55 -4.54 -7.54
CA ASP A 18 14.34 -4.36 -6.33
C ASP A 18 14.41 -5.67 -5.53
N ARG A 19 15.53 -5.89 -4.86
CA ARG A 19 15.77 -7.05 -4.03
C ARG A 19 15.77 -6.67 -2.57
N VAL A 20 15.04 -7.44 -1.77
CA VAL A 20 14.87 -7.21 -0.34
C VAL A 20 15.25 -8.48 0.42
N ARG A 21 16.10 -8.34 1.43
CA ARG A 21 16.40 -9.44 2.35
C ARG A 21 15.21 -9.69 3.28
N LEU A 22 14.83 -10.93 3.43
CA LEU A 22 13.70 -11.32 4.26
C LEU A 22 14.13 -11.48 5.73
N GLY A 23 14.01 -10.42 6.49
CA GLY A 23 14.41 -10.38 7.90
C GLY A 23 15.89 -10.73 8.11
N ASP A 24 16.18 -11.53 9.12
CA ASP A 24 17.53 -11.99 9.44
C ASP A 24 17.92 -13.31 8.74
N THR A 25 17.16 -13.71 7.74
CA THR A 25 17.44 -14.91 6.95
C THR A 25 18.41 -14.62 5.80
N ASP A 26 18.91 -15.68 5.15
CA ASP A 26 19.69 -15.58 3.91
C ASP A 26 18.80 -15.50 2.66
N LEU A 27 17.48 -15.47 2.84
CA LEU A 27 16.54 -15.38 1.74
C LEU A 27 16.45 -13.93 1.22
N VAL A 28 16.52 -13.79 -0.10
CA VAL A 28 16.34 -12.53 -0.81
C VAL A 28 15.16 -12.68 -1.75
N ILE A 29 14.20 -11.81 -1.60
CA ILE A 29 13.02 -11.71 -2.49
C ILE A 29 13.23 -10.60 -3.50
N GLU A 30 12.66 -10.76 -4.69
CA GLU A 30 12.63 -9.74 -5.73
C GLU A 30 11.20 -9.27 -5.96
N VAL A 31 10.99 -7.96 -6.00
CA VAL A 31 9.66 -7.37 -6.26
C VAL A 31 9.30 -7.60 -7.72
N GLU A 32 8.27 -8.40 -7.96
CA GLU A 32 7.81 -8.80 -9.30
C GLU A 32 6.97 -7.71 -9.95
N LYS A 33 6.18 -6.99 -9.15
CA LYS A 33 5.24 -5.98 -9.62
C LYS A 33 5.07 -4.85 -8.61
N ASP A 34 4.80 -3.66 -9.14
CA ASP A 34 4.37 -2.50 -8.37
C ASP A 34 3.01 -2.03 -8.91
N HIS A 35 2.00 -1.97 -8.05
CA HIS A 35 0.66 -1.50 -8.41
C HIS A 35 0.53 0.02 -8.41
N THR A 36 1.55 0.71 -7.92
CA THR A 36 1.59 2.18 -7.87
C THR A 36 1.85 2.78 -9.27
N VAL A 37 1.35 3.97 -9.49
CA VAL A 37 1.78 4.85 -10.58
C VAL A 37 2.82 5.81 -10.03
N TYR A 38 4.03 5.83 -10.60
CA TYR A 38 5.11 6.68 -10.12
C TYR A 38 4.73 8.17 -10.16
N GLY A 39 4.89 8.83 -9.04
CA GLY A 39 4.48 10.22 -8.83
C GLY A 39 3.11 10.37 -8.18
N GLU A 40 2.38 9.28 -8.00
CA GLU A 40 1.05 9.26 -7.38
C GLU A 40 0.98 8.31 -6.17
N GLU A 41 2.12 8.00 -5.58
CA GLU A 41 2.19 7.13 -4.41
C GLU A 41 1.36 7.71 -3.27
N CYS A 42 0.51 6.88 -2.69
CA CYS A 42 -0.23 7.24 -1.49
C CYS A 42 0.75 7.39 -0.33
N LYS A 43 0.92 8.62 0.13
CA LYS A 43 1.77 8.96 1.27
C LYS A 43 1.06 9.96 2.16
N PHE A 44 0.90 9.61 3.43
CA PHE A 44 0.31 10.49 4.43
C PHE A 44 1.37 11.41 5.06
N GLY A 45 0.99 12.64 5.37
CA GLY A 45 1.83 13.62 6.06
C GLY A 45 1.68 15.02 5.50
N GLY A 46 2.25 16.01 6.20
CA GLY A 46 2.23 17.42 5.80
C GLY A 46 2.84 17.62 4.42
N GLY A 47 2.08 18.20 3.49
CA GLY A 47 2.51 18.41 2.11
C GLY A 47 2.64 17.16 1.25
N LYS A 48 2.17 16.00 1.73
CA LYS A 48 2.18 14.72 0.99
C LYS A 48 0.89 14.54 0.17
N VAL A 49 0.83 13.47 -0.61
CA VAL A 49 -0.28 13.19 -1.55
C VAL A 49 -1.60 12.96 -0.83
N LEU A 50 -1.60 12.20 0.28
CA LEU A 50 -2.82 11.94 1.04
C LEU A 50 -3.22 13.16 1.87
N ARG A 51 -3.96 14.05 1.26
CA ARG A 51 -4.63 15.21 1.83
C ARG A 51 -5.90 15.51 1.05
N ASP A 52 -6.81 16.24 1.67
CA ASP A 52 -8.12 16.55 1.10
C ASP A 52 -8.03 17.26 -0.26
N GLY A 53 -8.80 16.79 -1.21
CA GLY A 53 -8.80 17.29 -2.59
C GLY A 53 -7.58 16.88 -3.43
N MET A 54 -6.67 16.10 -2.86
CA MET A 54 -5.53 15.50 -3.54
C MET A 54 -5.72 13.97 -3.56
N GLY A 55 -4.86 13.21 -2.90
CA GLY A 55 -5.01 11.76 -2.78
C GLY A 55 -6.18 11.30 -1.92
N GLN A 56 -6.79 12.19 -1.14
CA GLN A 56 -8.07 11.98 -0.47
C GLN A 56 -9.19 12.64 -1.26
N LYS A 57 -10.23 11.88 -1.57
CA LYS A 57 -11.41 12.38 -2.27
C LYS A 57 -12.25 13.23 -1.33
N SER A 58 -12.36 14.53 -1.64
CA SER A 58 -13.26 15.44 -0.94
C SER A 58 -14.71 15.02 -1.14
N GLY A 59 -15.47 14.96 -0.06
CA GLY A 59 -16.88 14.61 -0.13
C GLY A 59 -17.18 13.13 -0.37
N ALA A 60 -16.18 12.25 -0.32
CA ALA A 60 -16.43 10.81 -0.29
C ALA A 60 -17.29 10.46 0.94
N SER A 61 -18.39 9.74 0.73
CA SER A 61 -19.20 9.24 1.83
C SER A 61 -18.45 8.18 2.63
N GLN A 62 -18.87 7.95 3.87
CA GLN A 62 -18.31 6.86 4.66
C GLN A 62 -18.55 5.49 4.01
N GLU A 63 -19.58 5.33 3.22
CA GLU A 63 -19.86 4.09 2.49
C GLU A 63 -18.90 3.89 1.31
N GLU A 64 -18.52 4.97 0.63
CA GLU A 64 -17.61 4.96 -0.51
C GLU A 64 -16.14 4.81 -0.07
N ALA A 65 -15.74 5.54 0.96
CA ALA A 65 -14.36 5.57 1.42
C ALA A 65 -13.98 4.31 2.20
N LEU A 66 -12.71 3.91 2.11
CA LEU A 66 -12.11 2.90 2.99
C LEU A 66 -12.18 3.35 4.45
N ASP A 67 -12.28 2.38 5.36
CA ASP A 67 -12.12 2.64 6.81
C ASP A 67 -10.63 2.77 7.14
N LEU A 68 -9.77 1.93 6.51
CA LEU A 68 -8.33 1.93 6.68
C LEU A 68 -7.63 1.60 5.36
N VAL A 69 -6.49 2.24 5.14
CA VAL A 69 -5.56 1.91 4.05
C VAL A 69 -4.15 1.70 4.60
N ILE A 70 -3.50 0.60 4.21
CA ILE A 70 -2.06 0.40 4.42
C ILE A 70 -1.39 0.76 3.10
N THR A 71 -0.52 1.77 3.11
CA THR A 71 0.06 2.34 1.89
C THR A 71 1.42 1.74 1.55
N ASN A 72 1.68 1.51 0.26
CA ASN A 72 2.99 1.11 -0.28
C ASN A 72 3.61 -0.11 0.43
N ALA A 73 2.79 -1.10 0.82
CA ALA A 73 3.27 -2.30 1.48
C ALA A 73 3.94 -3.27 0.48
N LEU A 74 5.05 -3.88 0.88
CA LEU A 74 5.61 -5.02 0.16
C LEU A 74 4.85 -6.29 0.57
N VAL A 75 4.00 -6.76 -0.31
CA VAL A 75 3.18 -7.95 -0.08
C VAL A 75 3.93 -9.19 -0.49
N LEU A 76 4.02 -10.15 0.41
CA LEU A 76 4.51 -11.50 0.17
C LEU A 76 3.34 -12.47 0.32
N ASP A 77 2.82 -12.94 -0.81
CA ASP A 77 1.63 -13.77 -0.88
C ASP A 77 1.86 -14.96 -1.83
N TYR A 78 0.97 -15.95 -1.79
CA TYR A 78 1.02 -17.10 -2.69
C TYR A 78 0.85 -16.72 -4.18
N THR A 79 0.31 -15.52 -4.45
CA THR A 79 0.14 -14.99 -5.81
C THR A 79 1.38 -14.27 -6.33
N GLY A 80 2.36 -13.96 -5.48
CA GLY A 80 3.59 -13.28 -5.86
C GLY A 80 4.14 -12.33 -4.80
N ILE A 81 5.14 -11.57 -5.22
CA ILE A 81 5.84 -10.57 -4.40
C ILE A 81 5.65 -9.21 -5.08
N PHE A 82 4.87 -8.35 -4.47
CA PHE A 82 4.50 -7.09 -5.12
C PHE A 82 4.29 -5.95 -4.12
N LYS A 83 4.48 -4.72 -4.59
CA LYS A 83 4.10 -3.53 -3.83
C LYS A 83 2.66 -3.13 -4.16
N ALA A 84 1.86 -2.89 -3.13
CA ALA A 84 0.48 -2.44 -3.27
C ALA A 84 0.00 -1.68 -2.03
N ASP A 85 -1.08 -0.94 -2.20
CA ASP A 85 -1.90 -0.48 -1.09
C ASP A 85 -2.92 -1.55 -0.72
N ILE A 86 -3.27 -1.64 0.56
CA ILE A 86 -4.26 -2.60 1.08
C ILE A 86 -5.43 -1.81 1.65
N GLY A 87 -6.60 -2.01 1.09
CA GLY A 87 -7.82 -1.37 1.56
C GLY A 87 -8.64 -2.26 2.49
N VAL A 88 -9.06 -1.70 3.61
CA VAL A 88 -9.92 -2.38 4.59
C VAL A 88 -11.23 -1.62 4.74
N LYS A 89 -12.33 -2.35 4.73
CA LYS A 89 -13.69 -1.86 4.95
C LYS A 89 -14.47 -2.84 5.81
N ALA A 90 -15.17 -2.36 6.84
CA ALA A 90 -15.97 -3.20 7.75
C ALA A 90 -15.17 -4.40 8.29
N GLY A 91 -13.91 -4.19 8.66
CA GLY A 91 -13.00 -5.22 9.20
C GLY A 91 -12.55 -6.28 8.19
N ARG A 92 -12.71 -6.04 6.88
CA ARG A 92 -12.31 -6.97 5.81
C ARG A 92 -11.41 -6.28 4.79
N ILE A 93 -10.44 -7.01 4.25
CA ILE A 93 -9.69 -6.56 3.08
C ILE A 93 -10.65 -6.56 1.88
N VAL A 94 -10.84 -5.39 1.28
CA VAL A 94 -11.73 -5.18 0.12
C VAL A 94 -10.98 -4.90 -1.17
N GLY A 95 -9.68 -4.64 -1.08
CA GLY A 95 -8.82 -4.42 -2.23
C GLY A 95 -7.34 -4.53 -1.89
N ILE A 96 -6.58 -4.99 -2.86
CA ILE A 96 -5.12 -5.01 -2.89
C ILE A 96 -4.71 -4.46 -4.25
N GLY A 97 -4.16 -3.25 -4.29
CA GLY A 97 -3.86 -2.59 -5.55
C GLY A 97 -3.47 -1.14 -5.36
N LYS A 98 -4.04 -0.23 -6.14
CA LYS A 98 -3.81 1.21 -6.02
C LYS A 98 -4.98 1.88 -5.30
N ALA A 99 -4.69 2.49 -4.15
CA ALA A 99 -5.64 3.34 -3.43
C ALA A 99 -5.48 4.81 -3.83
N GLY A 100 -6.46 5.65 -3.49
CA GLY A 100 -6.38 7.08 -3.66
C GLY A 100 -7.69 7.76 -4.00
N ASN A 101 -7.57 8.89 -4.69
CA ASN A 101 -8.69 9.70 -5.15
C ASN A 101 -8.94 9.46 -6.65
N PRO A 102 -9.99 8.73 -7.04
CA PRO A 102 -10.26 8.43 -8.44
C PRO A 102 -10.60 9.66 -9.29
N ASP A 103 -10.95 10.79 -8.68
CA ASP A 103 -11.30 12.02 -9.42
C ASP A 103 -10.07 12.66 -10.08
N ILE A 104 -8.85 12.40 -9.54
CA ILE A 104 -7.61 13.00 -10.04
C ILE A 104 -6.47 11.99 -10.26
N MET A 105 -6.58 10.80 -9.73
CA MET A 105 -5.54 9.76 -9.82
C MET A 105 -6.01 8.61 -10.72
N PRO A 106 -5.46 8.47 -11.92
CA PRO A 106 -5.83 7.35 -12.79
C PRO A 106 -5.43 6.01 -12.18
N GLY A 107 -6.23 4.99 -12.47
CA GLY A 107 -5.95 3.61 -12.06
C GLY A 107 -6.24 3.28 -10.60
N VAL A 108 -6.91 4.16 -9.85
CA VAL A 108 -7.42 3.81 -8.51
C VAL A 108 -8.44 2.69 -8.64
N ASP A 109 -8.25 1.61 -7.88
CA ASP A 109 -9.15 0.47 -7.89
C ASP A 109 -10.52 0.85 -7.29
N LYS A 110 -11.59 0.27 -7.85
CA LYS A 110 -12.98 0.65 -7.55
C LYS A 110 -13.31 0.72 -6.04
N ASN A 111 -12.74 -0.20 -5.25
CA ASN A 111 -13.01 -0.30 -3.81
C ASN A 111 -11.89 0.29 -2.95
N MET A 112 -11.01 1.11 -3.55
CA MET A 112 -9.80 1.63 -2.90
C MET A 112 -9.82 3.15 -2.77
N VAL A 113 -11.02 3.73 -2.65
CA VAL A 113 -11.18 5.18 -2.49
C VAL A 113 -10.72 5.60 -1.09
N VAL A 114 -9.77 6.52 -1.04
CA VAL A 114 -9.32 7.15 0.22
C VAL A 114 -10.13 8.42 0.44
N GLY A 115 -10.83 8.47 1.54
CA GLY A 115 -11.60 9.64 1.99
C GLY A 115 -10.95 10.33 3.20
N VAL A 116 -11.55 11.40 3.65
CA VAL A 116 -11.06 12.19 4.81
C VAL A 116 -11.12 11.36 6.11
N THR A 117 -12.06 10.43 6.20
CA THR A 117 -12.26 9.56 7.37
C THR A 117 -11.42 8.28 7.33
N THR A 118 -10.70 8.03 6.24
CA THR A 118 -9.87 6.83 6.09
C THR A 118 -8.65 6.90 7.02
N GLU A 119 -8.49 5.92 7.89
CA GLU A 119 -7.26 5.74 8.67
C GLU A 119 -6.12 5.31 7.74
N VAL A 120 -4.92 5.87 7.93
CA VAL A 120 -3.77 5.56 7.08
C VAL A 120 -2.64 4.95 7.90
N VAL A 121 -2.21 3.76 7.50
CA VAL A 121 -1.04 3.07 8.04
C VAL A 121 0.06 3.06 6.99
N ALA A 122 1.22 3.58 7.35
CA ALA A 122 2.40 3.56 6.47
C ALA A 122 2.96 2.15 6.35
N GLY A 123 2.86 1.57 5.16
CA GLY A 123 3.40 0.25 4.82
C GLY A 123 4.78 0.29 4.18
N GLU A 124 5.33 1.48 3.93
CA GLU A 124 6.65 1.66 3.35
C GLU A 124 7.71 0.97 4.21
N LYS A 125 8.54 0.16 3.58
CA LYS A 125 9.59 -0.66 4.22
C LYS A 125 9.05 -1.74 5.17
N GLN A 126 7.75 -2.03 5.12
CA GLN A 126 7.16 -3.16 5.82
C GLN A 126 6.87 -4.30 4.84
N ILE A 127 7.07 -5.51 5.31
CA ILE A 127 6.64 -6.71 4.60
C ILE A 127 5.31 -7.15 5.19
N LEU A 128 4.31 -7.28 4.32
CA LEU A 128 2.97 -7.72 4.68
C LEU A 128 2.77 -9.17 4.21
N THR A 129 2.45 -10.03 5.14
CA THR A 129 2.09 -11.44 4.87
C THR A 129 0.70 -11.74 5.41
N ALA A 130 0.08 -12.82 4.93
CA ALA A 130 -1.06 -13.38 5.62
C ALA A 130 -0.67 -13.77 7.06
N GLY A 131 -1.61 -13.62 7.99
CA GLY A 131 -1.40 -14.03 9.37
C GLY A 131 -1.12 -15.53 9.47
N ALA A 132 -0.21 -15.91 10.36
CA ALA A 132 0.02 -17.31 10.67
C ALA A 132 -1.11 -17.85 11.55
N LEU A 133 -1.57 -19.06 11.25
CA LEU A 133 -2.51 -19.81 12.05
C LEU A 133 -1.86 -21.10 12.48
N ASP A 134 -1.59 -21.27 13.77
CA ASP A 134 -1.15 -22.54 14.35
C ASP A 134 -2.35 -23.25 14.94
N ALA A 135 -2.72 -24.37 14.35
CA ALA A 135 -3.85 -25.19 14.78
C ALA A 135 -3.46 -26.20 15.88
N HIS A 136 -2.18 -26.26 16.26
CA HIS A 136 -1.65 -27.20 17.24
C HIS A 136 -0.54 -26.57 18.07
N VAL A 137 -0.92 -25.96 19.19
CA VAL A 137 0.02 -25.27 20.09
C VAL A 137 0.10 -26.04 21.42
N HIS A 138 1.33 -26.23 21.92
CA HIS A 138 1.59 -26.73 23.27
C HIS A 138 2.16 -25.57 24.11
N PHE A 139 1.55 -25.35 25.27
CA PHE A 139 2.00 -24.36 26.28
C PHE A 139 2.71 -25.04 27.43
#